data_2c4ec27697d7623fbc4094c6f5f9a9cf
#
_entry.id   2c4ec27697d7623fbc4094c6f5f9a9cf
#
_cell.length_a   1.000
_cell.length_b   1.000
_cell.length_c   1.000
_cell.angle_alpha   90.00
_cell.angle_beta   90.00
_cell.angle_gamma   90.00
#
_symmetry.space_group_name_H-M   'P 1'
#
loop_
_entity.id
_entity.type
_entity.pdbx_description
1 polymer ?
#
loop_
_entity_poly.entity_id
_entity_poly.type
_entity_poly.pdbx_seq_one_letter_code
_entity_poly.pdbx_strand_id
1 'polypeptide(L)'
;DLQLCALTRELFEVVIISTGMSTEKEIEKCVEVTKPDVIMHTNSTYPCPVEELNLRYMEHMREKWGDKSEIGYSGHEYGLVTSFAAVAMGAMWVERHVTLDRNMWGSDHSSSIEPSGLIKLVKGIRDIEKATQYEPGPRKQFEGEAAKRTSLRTK
;
A
#
# COMPACT_ATOMS: atom_id res chain seq x y z
N ASP A 1 20.58 -10.91 -2.47
CA ASP A 1 21.99 -10.57 -2.78
C ASP A 1 22.36 -9.24 -2.16
N LEU A 2 23.09 -9.25 -1.02
CA LEU A 2 23.46 -8.04 -0.28
C LEU A 2 24.46 -7.15 -1.01
N GLN A 3 25.27 -7.70 -1.93
CA GLN A 3 26.19 -6.88 -2.72
C GLN A 3 25.41 -6.05 -3.74
N LEU A 4 24.39 -6.63 -4.37
CA LEU A 4 23.48 -5.90 -5.24
C LEU A 4 22.75 -4.80 -4.46
N CYS A 5 22.26 -5.12 -3.26
CA CYS A 5 21.60 -4.14 -2.38
C CYS A 5 22.53 -2.93 -2.05
N ALA A 6 23.79 -3.18 -1.70
CA ALA A 6 24.76 -2.12 -1.44
C ALA A 6 25.00 -1.27 -2.70
N LEU A 7 25.22 -1.91 -3.83
CA LEU A 7 25.45 -1.24 -5.11
C LEU A 7 24.24 -0.39 -5.54
N THR A 8 23.03 -0.90 -5.30
CA THR A 8 21.78 -0.15 -5.60
C THR A 8 21.76 1.17 -4.83
N ARG A 9 22.11 1.17 -3.54
CA ARG A 9 22.17 2.41 -2.74
C ARG A 9 23.24 3.40 -3.21
N GLU A 10 24.35 2.90 -3.75
CA GLU A 10 25.40 3.77 -4.29
C GLU A 10 24.99 4.43 -5.62
N LEU A 11 24.17 3.76 -6.42
CA LEU A 11 23.84 4.19 -7.78
C LEU A 11 22.56 5.04 -7.87
N PHE A 12 21.63 4.91 -6.91
CA PHE A 12 20.30 5.53 -7.00
C PHE A 12 20.01 6.43 -5.80
N GLU A 13 19.36 7.57 -6.08
CA GLU A 13 18.94 8.53 -5.06
C GLU A 13 17.77 7.98 -4.23
N VAL A 14 16.81 7.30 -4.88
CA VAL A 14 15.66 6.67 -4.23
C VAL A 14 15.73 5.16 -4.41
N VAL A 15 15.71 4.43 -3.30
CA VAL A 15 15.75 2.96 -3.28
C VAL A 15 14.51 2.41 -2.59
N ILE A 16 13.79 1.57 -3.31
CA ILE A 16 12.60 0.85 -2.84
C ILE A 16 12.95 -0.63 -2.77
N ILE A 17 12.66 -1.28 -1.65
CA ILE A 17 12.83 -2.73 -1.51
C ILE A 17 11.50 -3.39 -1.21
N SER A 18 11.32 -4.63 -1.71
CA SER A 18 10.15 -5.47 -1.44
C SER A 18 10.52 -6.62 -0.53
N THR A 19 9.63 -6.96 0.42
CA THR A 19 9.88 -7.98 1.46
C THR A 19 9.50 -9.40 1.04
N GLY A 20 8.97 -9.58 -0.16
CA GLY A 20 8.48 -10.88 -0.64
C GLY A 20 9.52 -12.00 -0.57
N MET A 21 9.07 -13.21 -0.25
CA MET A 21 9.89 -14.43 -0.10
C MET A 21 11.00 -14.36 0.94
N SER A 22 11.04 -13.32 1.77
CA SER A 22 12.12 -13.10 2.73
C SER A 22 11.66 -13.37 4.18
N THR A 23 12.55 -13.91 4.98
CA THR A 23 12.38 -13.98 6.42
C THR A 23 12.67 -12.63 7.06
N GLU A 24 12.17 -12.40 8.28
CA GLU A 24 12.43 -11.16 9.03
C GLU A 24 13.93 -10.83 9.12
N LYS A 25 14.79 -11.82 9.40
CA LYS A 25 16.24 -11.64 9.49
C LYS A 25 16.89 -11.24 8.16
N GLU A 26 16.34 -11.70 7.04
CA GLU A 26 16.83 -11.31 5.72
C GLU A 26 16.42 -9.88 5.38
N ILE A 27 15.19 -9.50 5.74
CA ILE A 27 14.71 -8.12 5.60
C ILE A 27 15.58 -7.17 6.42
N GLU A 28 15.84 -7.50 7.71
CA GLU A 28 16.71 -6.71 8.60
C GLU A 28 18.08 -6.45 7.97
N LYS A 29 18.74 -7.52 7.49
CA LYS A 29 20.07 -7.39 6.85
C LYS A 29 20.00 -6.55 5.57
N CYS A 30 18.95 -6.72 4.77
CA CYS A 30 18.76 -5.96 3.55
C CYS A 30 18.58 -4.48 3.88
N VAL A 31 17.72 -4.14 4.84
CA VAL A 31 17.48 -2.76 5.29
C VAL A 31 18.75 -2.12 5.85
N GLU A 32 19.52 -2.84 6.64
CA GLU A 32 20.79 -2.36 7.21
C GLU A 32 21.79 -1.97 6.12
N VAL A 33 21.92 -2.81 5.09
CA VAL A 33 22.87 -2.59 3.98
C VAL A 33 22.36 -1.55 3.00
N THR A 34 21.07 -1.63 2.61
CA THR A 34 20.49 -0.81 1.55
C THR A 34 20.10 0.58 2.06
N LYS A 35 19.71 0.71 3.33
CA LYS A 35 19.12 1.94 3.90
C LYS A 35 18.04 2.50 2.96
N PRO A 36 16.99 1.73 2.66
CA PRO A 36 16.02 2.08 1.65
C PRO A 36 15.18 3.28 2.06
N ASP A 37 14.72 4.04 1.08
CA ASP A 37 13.76 5.12 1.30
C ASP A 37 12.35 4.56 1.53
N VAL A 38 12.04 3.43 0.88
CA VAL A 38 10.75 2.75 0.99
C VAL A 38 10.92 1.25 1.18
N ILE A 39 10.12 0.68 2.09
CA ILE A 39 10.02 -0.77 2.29
C ILE A 39 8.59 -1.20 1.95
N MET A 40 8.44 -2.04 0.92
CA MET A 40 7.15 -2.54 0.46
C MET A 40 6.81 -3.86 1.16
N HIS A 41 5.69 -3.88 1.89
CA HIS A 41 5.11 -5.14 2.33
C HIS A 41 4.57 -5.91 1.13
N THR A 42 5.04 -7.13 0.95
CA THR A 42 4.74 -7.95 -0.23
C THR A 42 4.61 -9.42 0.16
N ASN A 43 3.59 -10.10 -0.36
CA ASN A 43 3.54 -11.55 -0.47
C ASN A 43 3.72 -11.92 -1.94
N SER A 44 4.72 -12.74 -2.26
CA SER A 44 5.09 -13.06 -3.65
C SER A 44 4.27 -14.21 -4.27
N THR A 45 3.29 -14.78 -3.56
CA THR A 45 2.32 -15.69 -4.17
C THR A 45 1.48 -14.90 -5.18
N TYR A 46 1.28 -15.43 -6.38
CA TYR A 46 0.59 -14.72 -7.45
C TYR A 46 -0.41 -15.64 -8.19
N PRO A 47 -1.74 -15.41 -8.09
CA PRO A 47 -2.40 -14.47 -7.18
C PRO A 47 -2.24 -14.85 -5.71
N CYS A 48 -2.15 -13.86 -4.84
CA CYS A 48 -2.06 -14.09 -3.41
C CYS A 48 -3.45 -14.30 -2.79
N PRO A 49 -3.69 -15.40 -2.04
CA PRO A 49 -4.88 -15.54 -1.22
C PRO A 49 -4.97 -14.41 -0.18
N VAL A 50 -6.16 -13.84 0.01
CA VAL A 50 -6.32 -12.67 0.90
C VAL A 50 -5.99 -12.97 2.36
N GLU A 51 -6.19 -14.19 2.81
CA GLU A 51 -5.85 -14.69 4.14
C GLU A 51 -4.34 -14.77 4.41
N GLU A 52 -3.52 -14.77 3.35
CA GLU A 52 -2.06 -14.82 3.44
C GLU A 52 -1.40 -13.43 3.33
N LEU A 53 -2.17 -12.38 3.06
CA LEU A 53 -1.64 -11.02 2.86
C LEU A 53 -1.03 -10.42 4.11
N ASN A 54 -1.57 -10.73 5.30
CA ASN A 54 -1.09 -10.22 6.58
C ASN A 54 -0.82 -8.69 6.57
N LEU A 55 -1.79 -7.88 6.17
CA LEU A 55 -1.63 -6.42 6.09
C LEU A 55 -1.16 -5.77 7.40
N ARG A 56 -1.45 -6.42 8.55
CA ARG A 56 -1.00 -5.93 9.86
C ARG A 56 0.51 -5.98 10.05
N TYR A 57 1.23 -6.74 9.24
CA TYR A 57 2.69 -6.70 9.22
C TYR A 57 3.22 -5.30 8.88
N MET A 58 2.48 -4.49 8.14
CA MET A 58 2.85 -3.08 7.88
C MET A 58 2.90 -2.23 9.17
N GLU A 59 2.06 -2.54 10.18
CA GLU A 59 2.12 -1.88 11.48
C GLU A 59 3.47 -2.17 12.17
N HIS A 60 3.87 -3.45 12.19
CA HIS A 60 5.17 -3.87 12.71
C HIS A 60 6.34 -3.23 11.93
N MET A 61 6.28 -3.21 10.60
CA MET A 61 7.30 -2.55 9.77
C MET A 61 7.43 -1.06 10.12
N ARG A 62 6.30 -0.38 10.34
CA ARG A 62 6.29 1.04 10.70
C ARG A 62 6.89 1.29 12.08
N GLU A 63 6.58 0.45 13.06
CA GLU A 63 7.18 0.53 14.39
C GLU A 63 8.70 0.32 14.35
N LYS A 64 9.17 -0.55 13.47
CA LYS A 64 10.57 -0.97 13.40
C LYS A 64 11.45 -0.07 12.53
N TRP A 65 10.93 0.42 11.42
CA TRP A 65 11.70 1.14 10.40
C TRP A 65 11.11 2.48 9.98
N GLY A 66 9.92 2.83 10.45
CA GLY A 66 9.19 4.01 9.99
C GLY A 66 9.83 5.36 10.35
N ASP A 67 10.85 5.37 11.19
CA ASP A 67 11.69 6.54 11.48
C ASP A 67 12.73 6.83 10.38
N LYS A 68 12.98 5.88 9.49
CA LYS A 68 14.03 5.93 8.46
C LYS A 68 13.53 5.64 7.06
N SER A 69 12.43 4.91 6.93
CA SER A 69 11.88 4.47 5.65
C SER A 69 10.36 4.61 5.63
N GLU A 70 9.81 5.03 4.51
CA GLU A 70 8.36 4.96 4.30
C GLU A 70 7.91 3.52 4.10
N ILE A 71 6.71 3.19 4.57
CA ILE A 71 6.14 1.84 4.42
C ILE A 71 5.10 1.87 3.30
N GLY A 72 5.26 0.94 2.36
CA GLY A 72 4.36 0.76 1.22
C GLY A 72 3.74 -0.64 1.17
N TYR A 73 2.89 -0.84 0.19
CA TYR A 73 2.22 -2.10 -0.09
C TYR A 73 2.35 -2.48 -1.57
N SER A 74 2.89 -3.66 -1.84
CA SER A 74 2.94 -4.27 -3.17
C SER A 74 1.99 -5.46 -3.21
N GLY A 75 0.85 -5.30 -3.88
CA GLY A 75 -0.27 -6.22 -3.84
C GLY A 75 -0.33 -7.15 -5.04
N HIS A 76 -0.48 -8.46 -4.78
CA HIS A 76 -0.56 -9.54 -5.77
C HIS A 76 -1.90 -10.29 -5.74
N GLU A 77 -2.84 -9.83 -4.97
CA GLU A 77 -4.20 -10.37 -4.86
C GLU A 77 -5.12 -9.87 -5.97
N TYR A 78 -6.26 -10.54 -6.16
CA TYR A 78 -7.32 -10.05 -7.03
C TYR A 78 -8.04 -8.83 -6.45
N GLY A 79 -8.38 -7.89 -7.32
CA GLY A 79 -9.20 -6.74 -6.94
C GLY A 79 -8.41 -5.59 -6.30
N LEU A 80 -9.11 -4.66 -5.65
CA LEU A 80 -8.53 -3.40 -5.14
C LEU A 80 -8.77 -3.19 -3.64
N VAL A 81 -9.59 -4.03 -3.01
CA VAL A 81 -10.06 -3.83 -1.63
C VAL A 81 -8.90 -3.78 -0.63
N THR A 82 -7.97 -4.70 -0.78
CA THR A 82 -6.78 -4.82 0.09
C THR A 82 -5.79 -3.68 -0.13
N SER A 83 -5.64 -3.19 -1.37
CA SER A 83 -4.86 -1.98 -1.64
C SER A 83 -5.48 -0.75 -0.95
N PHE A 84 -6.81 -0.60 -0.97
CA PHE A 84 -7.50 0.46 -0.23
C PHE A 84 -7.34 0.31 1.29
N ALA A 85 -7.44 -0.92 1.80
CA ALA A 85 -7.19 -1.21 3.21
C ALA A 85 -5.75 -0.86 3.61
N ALA A 86 -4.76 -1.22 2.81
CA ALA A 86 -3.36 -0.89 3.05
C ALA A 86 -3.14 0.64 3.14
N VAL A 87 -3.75 1.41 2.23
CA VAL A 87 -3.70 2.89 2.27
C VAL A 87 -4.38 3.43 3.54
N ALA A 88 -5.57 2.92 3.89
CA ALA A 88 -6.26 3.32 5.12
C ALA A 88 -5.47 2.97 6.39
N MET A 89 -4.65 1.93 6.34
CA MET A 89 -3.70 1.54 7.38
C MET A 89 -2.37 2.31 7.32
N GLY A 90 -2.24 3.26 6.39
CA GLY A 90 -1.09 4.17 6.30
C GLY A 90 0.03 3.73 5.36
N ALA A 91 -0.25 2.92 4.35
CA ALA A 91 0.70 2.71 3.26
C ALA A 91 0.89 4.02 2.49
N MET A 92 2.15 4.46 2.35
CA MET A 92 2.50 5.68 1.62
C MET A 92 2.76 5.41 0.14
N TRP A 93 3.09 4.16 -0.21
CA TRP A 93 3.37 3.70 -1.56
C TRP A 93 2.49 2.50 -1.88
N VAL A 94 1.98 2.43 -3.11
CA VAL A 94 1.19 1.29 -3.60
C VAL A 94 1.73 0.85 -4.95
N GLU A 95 2.05 -0.43 -5.05
CA GLU A 95 2.50 -1.08 -6.27
C GLU A 95 1.52 -2.16 -6.69
N ARG A 96 1.19 -2.21 -7.96
CA ARG A 96 0.34 -3.24 -8.57
C ARG A 96 0.81 -3.58 -9.98
N HIS A 97 0.69 -4.83 -10.36
CA HIS A 97 0.82 -5.24 -11.75
C HIS A 97 -0.30 -4.64 -12.60
N VAL A 98 0.05 -4.13 -13.77
CA VAL A 98 -0.88 -3.52 -14.72
C VAL A 98 -0.80 -4.24 -16.06
N THR A 99 -1.94 -4.50 -16.69
CA THR A 99 -2.05 -5.07 -18.04
C THR A 99 -3.07 -4.32 -18.87
N LEU A 100 -2.94 -4.40 -20.20
CA LEU A 100 -3.95 -3.87 -21.11
C LEU A 100 -5.17 -4.79 -21.22
N ASP A 101 -4.95 -6.12 -21.09
CA ASP A 101 -6.00 -7.13 -21.15
C ASP A 101 -5.57 -8.34 -20.29
N ARG A 102 -6.41 -8.70 -19.32
CA ARG A 102 -6.20 -9.83 -18.40
C ARG A 102 -6.25 -11.20 -19.07
N ASN A 103 -6.78 -11.27 -20.31
CA ASN A 103 -6.83 -12.49 -21.12
C ASN A 103 -5.57 -12.72 -21.97
N MET A 104 -4.61 -11.79 -21.94
CA MET A 104 -3.34 -11.99 -22.64
C MET A 104 -2.58 -13.20 -22.09
N TRP A 105 -1.76 -13.79 -22.95
CA TRP A 105 -0.93 -14.92 -22.57
C TRP A 105 0.19 -14.48 -21.62
N GLY A 106 0.31 -15.16 -20.48
CA GLY A 106 1.31 -14.91 -19.43
C GLY A 106 0.71 -15.09 -18.03
N SER A 107 1.53 -15.51 -17.08
CA SER A 107 1.11 -15.85 -15.72
C SER A 107 0.47 -14.68 -14.97
N ASP A 108 0.97 -13.47 -15.20
CA ASP A 108 0.65 -12.30 -14.34
C ASP A 108 -0.57 -11.52 -14.82
N HIS A 109 -0.94 -11.65 -16.10
CA HIS A 109 -2.03 -10.88 -16.69
C HIS A 109 -3.37 -11.07 -15.98
N SER A 110 -3.70 -12.30 -15.61
CA SER A 110 -4.99 -12.64 -14.99
C SER A 110 -5.25 -11.92 -13.67
N SER A 111 -4.19 -11.63 -12.90
CA SER A 111 -4.27 -10.97 -11.59
C SER A 111 -3.88 -9.48 -11.65
N SER A 112 -3.40 -9.01 -12.80
CA SER A 112 -3.06 -7.61 -13.02
C SER A 112 -4.31 -6.72 -13.10
N ILE A 113 -4.15 -5.45 -12.83
CA ILE A 113 -5.23 -4.47 -13.00
C ILE A 113 -5.23 -3.90 -14.42
N GLU A 114 -6.40 -3.75 -15.02
CA GLU A 114 -6.57 -3.08 -16.32
C GLU A 114 -6.67 -1.57 -16.16
N PRO A 115 -6.58 -0.76 -17.25
CA PRO A 115 -6.61 0.70 -17.17
C PRO A 115 -7.80 1.25 -16.38
N SER A 116 -8.98 0.64 -16.53
CA SER A 116 -10.17 1.02 -15.76
C SER A 116 -10.03 0.75 -14.26
N GLY A 117 -9.33 -0.32 -13.90
CA GLY A 117 -8.99 -0.67 -12.53
C GLY A 117 -7.97 0.30 -11.94
N LEU A 118 -6.96 0.70 -12.72
CA LEU A 118 -5.96 1.68 -12.30
C LEU A 118 -6.59 3.05 -12.01
N ILE A 119 -7.50 3.51 -12.87
CA ILE A 119 -8.25 4.75 -12.64
C ILE A 119 -9.05 4.67 -11.32
N LYS A 120 -9.73 3.54 -11.08
CA LYS A 120 -10.47 3.32 -9.83
C LYS A 120 -9.55 3.27 -8.61
N LEU A 121 -8.39 2.63 -8.74
CA LEU A 121 -7.39 2.55 -7.66
C LEU A 121 -6.92 3.95 -7.27
N VAL A 122 -6.45 4.74 -8.23
CA VAL A 122 -5.95 6.10 -7.97
C VAL A 122 -7.05 6.98 -7.37
N LYS A 123 -8.27 6.96 -7.95
CA LYS A 123 -9.39 7.71 -7.40
C LYS A 123 -9.72 7.29 -5.97
N GLY A 124 -9.80 6.00 -5.69
CA GLY A 124 -10.11 5.48 -4.35
C GLY A 124 -9.05 5.85 -3.32
N ILE A 125 -7.76 5.81 -3.68
CA ILE A 125 -6.66 6.27 -2.83
C ILE A 125 -6.86 7.76 -2.47
N ARG A 126 -7.12 8.61 -3.45
CA ARG A 126 -7.35 10.05 -3.21
C ARG A 126 -8.61 10.33 -2.38
N ASP A 127 -9.63 9.51 -2.51
CA ASP A 127 -10.84 9.61 -1.68
C ASP A 127 -10.55 9.17 -0.22
N ILE A 128 -9.73 8.14 -0.01
CA ILE A 128 -9.27 7.70 1.33
C ILE A 128 -8.44 8.80 2.00
N GLU A 129 -7.45 9.37 1.31
CA GLU A 129 -6.62 10.46 1.83
C GLU A 129 -7.47 11.62 2.35
N LYS A 130 -8.50 12.02 1.60
CA LYS A 130 -9.44 13.07 2.03
C LYS A 130 -10.30 12.64 3.22
N ALA A 131 -10.73 11.38 3.25
CA ALA A 131 -11.59 10.87 4.31
C ALA A 131 -10.85 10.70 5.65
N THR A 132 -9.54 10.47 5.60
CA THR A 132 -8.67 10.21 6.77
C THR A 132 -7.81 11.41 7.16
N GLN A 133 -8.01 12.58 6.57
CA GLN A 133 -7.16 13.78 6.78
C GLN A 133 -7.26 14.42 8.19
N TYR A 134 -8.20 13.99 9.01
CA TYR A 134 -8.42 14.56 10.34
C TYR A 134 -7.77 13.71 11.42
N GLU A 135 -7.15 14.36 12.39
CA GLU A 135 -6.63 13.68 13.57
C GLU A 135 -7.76 13.00 14.37
N PRO A 136 -7.46 11.86 15.02
CA PRO A 136 -8.41 11.21 15.92
C PRO A 136 -8.87 12.17 17.03
N GLY A 137 -10.18 12.26 17.23
CA GLY A 137 -10.73 13.18 18.24
C GLY A 137 -12.26 13.11 18.34
N PRO A 138 -12.86 14.04 19.08
CA PRO A 138 -14.31 14.13 19.19
C PRO A 138 -14.98 14.29 17.82
N ARG A 139 -16.21 13.74 17.70
CA ARG A 139 -16.96 13.82 16.46
C ARG A 139 -17.14 15.26 15.98
N LYS A 140 -16.66 15.56 14.77
CA LYS A 140 -16.84 16.85 14.10
C LYS A 140 -18.18 16.88 13.37
N GLN A 141 -18.96 17.94 13.54
CA GLN A 141 -20.15 18.18 12.75
C GLN A 141 -19.82 19.12 11.58
N PHE A 142 -20.07 18.68 10.36
CA PHE A 142 -19.84 19.46 9.15
C PHE A 142 -21.11 20.24 8.77
N GLU A 143 -20.96 21.36 8.04
CA GLU A 143 -22.06 22.28 7.68
C GLU A 143 -23.23 21.59 6.99
N GLY A 144 -22.97 20.71 6.02
CA GLY A 144 -24.02 19.97 5.32
C GLY A 144 -24.86 19.08 6.24
N GLU A 145 -24.23 18.46 7.25
CA GLU A 145 -24.93 17.67 8.26
C GLU A 145 -25.73 18.54 9.23
N ALA A 146 -25.17 19.68 9.62
CA ALA A 146 -25.84 20.67 10.47
C ALA A 146 -27.09 21.22 9.78
N ALA A 147 -26.98 21.61 8.52
CA ALA A 147 -28.09 22.10 7.70
C ALA A 147 -29.21 21.04 7.57
N LYS A 148 -28.84 19.78 7.27
CA LYS A 148 -29.79 18.68 7.18
C LYS A 148 -30.51 18.43 8.52
N ARG A 149 -29.78 18.47 9.62
CA ARG A 149 -30.35 18.34 10.98
C ARG A 149 -31.40 19.41 11.25
N THR A 150 -31.11 20.68 10.91
CA THR A 150 -32.05 21.80 11.08
C THR A 150 -33.29 21.59 10.23
N SER A 151 -33.15 21.26 8.94
CA SER A 151 -34.30 21.05 8.04
C SER A 151 -35.22 19.92 8.45
N LEU A 152 -34.72 18.88 9.12
CA LEU A 152 -35.51 17.75 9.60
C LEU A 152 -36.19 18.00 10.95
N ARG A 153 -35.72 18.96 11.73
CA ARG A 153 -36.28 19.31 13.07
C ARG A 153 -37.29 20.43 13.04
N THR A 154 -37.38 21.15 11.95
CA THR A 154 -38.36 22.22 11.73
C THR A 154 -39.68 21.77 11.12
N LYS A 155 -39.93 20.45 11.05
CA LYS A 155 -41.22 19.88 10.59
C LYS A 155 -42.07 19.44 11.78
#